data_2eaa9ee823109f89188e2304bc776a34
#
_entry.id   2eaa9ee823109f89188e2304bc776a34
#
_cell.length_a   1.000
_cell.length_b   1.000
_cell.length_c   1.000
_cell.angle_alpha   90.00
_cell.angle_beta   90.00
_cell.angle_gamma   90.00
#
_symmetry.space_group_name_H-M   'P 1'
#
loop_
_entity.id
_entity.type
_entity.pdbx_description
1 polymer ?
#
loop_
_entity_poly.entity_id
_entity_poly.type
_entity_poly.pdbx_seq_one_letter_code
_entity_poly.pdbx_strand_id
1 'polypeptide(L)'
;MGKNMIPKRMFFTKGVGKHKERLTSFELALRDAGIAAQNLVRVSSIFPPNCKMLTRSAGLKFLSPGEVVFAVIAENSTREPHRLLASSIGVAIPADHNTYGYLSEHHSFGETEDAAGEYAEELAAEMLATTLNVEFDPDRSWDEKKQIYRLSNKIVRTANVTQSAVGDKRGLWTTVIGAAILIFD
;
A
#
# COMPACT_ATOMS: atom_id res chain seq x y z
N MET A 1 -4.23 16.04 -28.78
CA MET A 1 -4.01 14.71 -28.16
C MET A 1 -3.75 14.92 -26.69
N GLY A 2 -4.67 14.49 -25.81
CA GLY A 2 -4.43 14.56 -24.37
C GLY A 2 -3.23 13.69 -24.01
N LYS A 3 -2.30 14.21 -23.18
CA LYS A 3 -1.22 13.41 -22.62
C LYS A 3 -1.87 12.31 -21.75
N ASN A 4 -1.56 11.04 -22.02
CA ASN A 4 -1.96 9.96 -21.14
C ASN A 4 -1.36 10.20 -19.74
N MET A 5 -2.20 10.27 -18.73
CA MET A 5 -1.78 10.44 -17.34
C MET A 5 -1.33 9.07 -16.78
N ILE A 6 -0.11 8.64 -17.11
CA ILE A 6 0.49 7.43 -16.57
C ILE A 6 1.56 7.84 -15.55
N PRO A 7 1.42 7.47 -14.28
CA PRO A 7 2.43 7.77 -13.27
C PRO A 7 3.79 7.16 -13.61
N LYS A 8 4.85 7.92 -13.41
CA LYS A 8 6.24 7.50 -13.70
C LYS A 8 7.01 7.07 -12.47
N ARG A 9 6.55 7.49 -11.28
CA ARG A 9 7.16 7.14 -10.00
C ARG A 9 6.08 6.82 -8.98
N MET A 10 6.46 6.01 -8.01
CA MET A 10 5.63 5.68 -6.86
C MET A 10 6.50 5.57 -5.63
N PHE A 11 5.95 5.90 -4.47
CA PHE A 11 6.58 5.58 -3.20
C PHE A 11 5.55 5.11 -2.19
N PHE A 12 6.01 4.31 -1.24
CA PHE A 12 5.24 3.89 -0.09
C PHE A 12 5.40 4.86 1.07
N THR A 13 4.29 5.10 1.77
CA THR A 13 4.28 5.79 3.06
C THR A 13 3.26 5.15 3.99
N LYS A 14 3.43 5.38 5.30
CA LYS A 14 2.53 4.86 6.33
C LYS A 14 2.43 5.86 7.47
N GLY A 15 1.35 5.76 8.24
CA GLY A 15 1.17 6.65 9.37
C GLY A 15 0.10 6.20 10.35
N VAL A 16 0.18 6.73 11.57
CA VAL A 16 -0.76 6.49 12.65
C VAL A 16 -1.19 7.80 13.30
N GLY A 17 -2.47 7.90 13.64
CA GLY A 17 -3.02 9.05 14.34
C GLY A 17 -3.98 8.65 15.44
N LYS A 18 -4.00 9.40 16.55
CA LYS A 18 -4.92 9.18 17.68
C LYS A 18 -5.61 10.46 18.07
N HIS A 19 -6.95 10.43 18.15
CA HIS A 19 -7.74 11.60 18.54
C HIS A 19 -9.13 11.19 19.06
N LYS A 20 -9.81 12.05 19.79
CA LYS A 20 -11.21 11.85 20.23
C LYS A 20 -12.20 11.82 19.06
N GLU A 21 -11.89 12.53 17.97
CA GLU A 21 -12.68 12.57 16.74
C GLU A 21 -12.00 11.69 15.66
N ARG A 22 -12.80 10.85 14.98
CA ARG A 22 -12.29 9.93 13.94
C ARG A 22 -11.61 10.67 12.80
N LEU A 23 -12.25 11.73 12.28
CA LEU A 23 -11.69 12.50 11.16
C LEU A 23 -10.33 13.10 11.51
N THR A 24 -10.20 13.63 12.72
CA THR A 24 -8.92 14.19 13.18
C THR A 24 -7.86 13.11 13.38
N SER A 25 -8.24 11.92 13.85
CA SER A 25 -7.28 10.81 13.95
C SER A 25 -6.76 10.37 12.57
N PHE A 26 -7.61 10.38 11.55
CA PHE A 26 -7.21 10.13 10.18
C PHE A 26 -6.27 11.23 9.64
N GLU A 27 -6.61 12.50 9.87
CA GLU A 27 -5.76 13.62 9.47
C GLU A 27 -4.38 13.54 10.13
N LEU A 28 -4.30 13.18 11.42
CA LEU A 28 -3.03 12.94 12.12
C LEU A 28 -2.25 11.78 11.52
N ALA A 29 -2.92 10.70 11.07
CA ALA A 29 -2.27 9.61 10.37
C ALA A 29 -1.69 10.07 9.02
N LEU A 30 -2.39 10.94 8.29
CA LEU A 30 -1.86 11.56 7.06
C LEU A 30 -0.65 12.47 7.33
N ARG A 31 -0.63 13.19 8.45
CA ARG A 31 0.54 13.99 8.87
C ARG A 31 1.75 13.11 9.16
N ASP A 32 1.56 12.03 9.89
CA ASP A 32 2.62 11.07 10.21
C ASP A 32 3.16 10.41 8.92
N ALA A 33 2.27 10.12 7.96
CA ALA A 33 2.63 9.66 6.63
C ALA A 33 3.32 10.72 5.74
N GLY A 34 3.24 12.02 6.12
CA GLY A 34 3.83 13.13 5.36
C GLY A 34 3.02 13.58 4.14
N ILE A 35 1.73 13.25 4.08
CA ILE A 35 0.84 13.50 2.93
C ILE A 35 -0.45 14.27 3.30
N ALA A 36 -0.48 14.93 4.45
CA ALA A 36 -1.66 15.66 4.92
C ALA A 36 -1.91 16.98 4.19
N ALA A 37 -0.87 17.54 3.55
CA ALA A 37 -0.97 18.84 2.87
C ALA A 37 -1.50 18.72 1.42
N GLN A 38 -1.77 17.51 0.91
CA GLN A 38 -2.22 17.22 -0.44
C GLN A 38 -3.72 16.94 -0.49
N ASN A 39 -4.32 17.16 -1.66
CA ASN A 39 -5.67 16.69 -1.99
C ASN A 39 -5.57 15.28 -2.56
N LEU A 40 -5.86 14.28 -1.74
CA LEU A 40 -5.69 12.88 -2.11
C LEU A 40 -6.89 12.36 -2.90
N VAL A 41 -6.62 11.75 -4.05
CA VAL A 41 -7.59 11.04 -4.89
C VAL A 41 -7.28 9.56 -4.85
N ARG A 42 -8.21 8.75 -4.32
CA ARG A 42 -8.07 7.29 -4.32
C ARG A 42 -8.26 6.74 -5.73
N VAL A 43 -7.37 5.85 -6.13
CA VAL A 43 -7.43 5.13 -7.41
C VAL A 43 -7.41 3.62 -7.18
N SER A 44 -7.73 2.87 -8.22
CA SER A 44 -7.67 1.41 -8.18
C SER A 44 -6.23 0.88 -8.24
N SER A 45 -6.07 -0.38 -8.01
CA SER A 45 -4.89 -1.11 -7.56
C SER A 45 -3.92 -1.52 -8.67
N ILE A 46 -3.64 -0.67 -9.66
CA ILE A 46 -2.70 -0.95 -10.75
C ILE A 46 -1.33 -0.28 -10.48
N PHE A 47 -0.27 -1.10 -10.48
CA PHE A 47 1.09 -0.59 -10.55
C PHE A 47 1.41 -0.24 -12.01
N PRO A 48 1.70 1.04 -12.35
CA PRO A 48 1.82 1.46 -13.75
C PRO A 48 3.04 0.87 -14.47
N PRO A 49 2.94 0.62 -15.79
CA PRO A 49 4.10 0.22 -16.59
C PRO A 49 5.23 1.25 -16.50
N ASN A 50 6.47 0.76 -16.45
CA ASN A 50 7.69 1.56 -16.35
C ASN A 50 7.74 2.50 -15.13
N CYS A 51 6.90 2.30 -14.13
CA CYS A 51 6.87 3.08 -12.89
C CYS A 51 8.07 2.72 -12.02
N LYS A 52 8.78 3.73 -11.50
CA LYS A 52 9.92 3.56 -10.62
C LYS A 52 9.50 3.70 -9.16
N MET A 53 9.83 2.72 -8.33
CA MET A 53 9.67 2.84 -6.89
C MET A 53 10.76 3.71 -6.28
N LEU A 54 10.35 4.76 -5.58
CA LEU A 54 11.22 5.66 -4.83
C LEU A 54 11.21 5.29 -3.33
N THR A 55 12.24 5.73 -2.62
CA THR A 55 12.17 5.78 -1.15
C THR A 55 11.17 6.85 -0.71
N ARG A 56 10.58 6.69 0.48
CA ARG A 56 9.67 7.70 1.05
C ARG A 56 10.28 9.11 1.05
N SER A 57 11.53 9.23 1.51
CA SER A 57 12.23 10.52 1.58
C SER A 57 12.47 11.18 0.22
N ALA A 58 12.71 10.39 -0.81
CA ALA A 58 12.83 10.90 -2.18
C ALA A 58 11.46 11.28 -2.76
N GLY A 59 10.44 10.45 -2.54
CA GLY A 59 9.09 10.67 -3.06
C GLY A 59 8.42 11.92 -2.49
N LEU A 60 8.54 12.15 -1.18
CA LEU A 60 7.97 13.34 -0.52
C LEU A 60 8.47 14.67 -1.09
N LYS A 61 9.65 14.70 -1.70
CA LYS A 61 10.21 15.92 -2.32
C LYS A 61 9.48 16.35 -3.60
N PHE A 62 8.69 15.47 -4.20
CA PHE A 62 7.90 15.78 -5.39
C PHE A 62 6.53 16.37 -5.06
N LEU A 63 6.12 16.36 -3.78
CA LEU A 63 4.79 16.79 -3.38
C LEU A 63 4.80 18.24 -2.93
N SER A 64 3.81 19.01 -3.39
CA SER A 64 3.57 20.39 -2.99
C SER A 64 2.28 20.54 -2.19
N PRO A 65 2.19 21.44 -1.19
CA PRO A 65 0.94 21.71 -0.49
C PRO A 65 -0.18 22.11 -1.44
N GLY A 66 -1.38 21.54 -1.23
CA GLY A 66 -2.57 21.80 -2.06
C GLY A 66 -2.63 21.02 -3.37
N GLU A 67 -1.57 20.32 -3.76
CA GLU A 67 -1.52 19.50 -4.97
C GLU A 67 -2.55 18.37 -4.93
N VAL A 68 -3.15 18.06 -6.10
CA VAL A 68 -3.98 16.86 -6.27
C VAL A 68 -3.07 15.67 -6.54
N VAL A 69 -3.09 14.71 -5.63
CA VAL A 69 -2.21 13.54 -5.65
C VAL A 69 -3.05 12.26 -5.68
N PHE A 70 -2.73 11.38 -6.63
CA PHE A 70 -3.39 10.08 -6.75
C PHE A 70 -2.69 9.04 -5.86
N ALA A 71 -3.49 8.23 -5.16
CA ALA A 71 -2.97 7.25 -4.22
C ALA A 71 -3.85 6.01 -4.10
N VAL A 72 -3.22 4.86 -3.87
CA VAL A 72 -3.86 3.68 -3.32
C VAL A 72 -3.67 3.74 -1.81
N ILE A 73 -4.76 3.67 -1.03
CA ILE A 73 -4.73 3.90 0.42
C ILE A 73 -5.55 2.82 1.12
N ALA A 74 -4.89 2.01 1.94
CA ALA A 74 -5.51 1.18 2.95
C ALA A 74 -5.65 1.98 4.25
N GLU A 75 -6.84 1.96 4.85
CA GLU A 75 -7.16 2.68 6.09
C GLU A 75 -7.90 1.75 7.04
N ASN A 76 -7.51 1.73 8.30
CA ASN A 76 -8.27 1.08 9.35
C ASN A 76 -8.34 1.95 10.60
N SER A 77 -9.42 1.85 11.38
CA SER A 77 -9.58 2.66 12.59
C SER A 77 -10.42 1.94 13.65
N THR A 78 -10.09 2.18 14.93
CA THR A 78 -10.84 1.65 16.06
C THR A 78 -10.93 2.64 17.22
N ARG A 79 -11.96 2.48 18.06
CA ARG A 79 -12.05 3.08 19.40
C ARG A 79 -11.89 2.05 20.52
N GLU A 80 -11.81 0.76 20.16
CA GLU A 80 -11.68 -0.30 21.16
C GLU A 80 -10.30 -0.23 21.83
N PRO A 81 -10.23 -0.08 23.15
CA PRO A 81 -8.96 -0.12 23.87
C PRO A 81 -8.25 -1.45 23.62
N HIS A 82 -6.94 -1.37 23.43
CA HIS A 82 -6.07 -2.55 23.26
C HIS A 82 -6.34 -3.40 22.00
N ARG A 83 -7.24 -2.98 21.10
CA ARG A 83 -7.46 -3.66 19.84
C ARG A 83 -6.27 -3.46 18.90
N LEU A 84 -5.63 -4.55 18.49
CA LEU A 84 -4.60 -4.51 17.44
C LEU A 84 -5.28 -4.29 16.08
N LEU A 85 -4.77 -3.33 15.30
CA LEU A 85 -5.24 -3.05 13.96
C LEU A 85 -4.06 -2.81 13.02
N ALA A 86 -4.24 -3.14 11.73
CA ALA A 86 -3.25 -2.94 10.69
C ALA A 86 -3.89 -2.46 9.39
N SER A 87 -3.10 -1.75 8.58
CA SER A 87 -3.40 -1.39 7.19
C SER A 87 -2.16 -1.58 6.34
N SER A 88 -2.30 -2.28 5.23
CA SER A 88 -1.20 -2.69 4.37
C SER A 88 -1.50 -2.39 2.90
N ILE A 89 -0.45 -2.03 2.16
CA ILE A 89 -0.44 -2.04 0.70
C ILE A 89 0.64 -3.02 0.25
N GLY A 90 0.24 -4.03 -0.50
CA GLY A 90 1.16 -4.92 -1.19
C GLY A 90 1.41 -4.45 -2.62
N VAL A 91 2.51 -4.85 -3.22
CA VAL A 91 2.82 -4.63 -4.64
C VAL A 91 3.48 -5.86 -5.26
N ALA A 92 3.09 -6.17 -6.50
CA ALA A 92 3.77 -7.15 -7.34
C ALA A 92 4.12 -6.52 -8.69
N ILE A 93 5.39 -6.62 -9.08
CA ILE A 93 5.98 -5.98 -10.25
C ILE A 93 6.38 -7.05 -11.26
N PRO A 94 5.90 -7.00 -12.52
CA PRO A 94 6.26 -7.95 -13.55
C PRO A 94 7.70 -7.74 -14.05
N ALA A 95 8.30 -8.80 -14.60
CA ALA A 95 9.63 -8.75 -15.23
C ALA A 95 9.62 -7.89 -16.51
N ASP A 96 8.56 -7.99 -17.29
CA ASP A 96 8.35 -7.07 -18.41
C ASP A 96 7.80 -5.74 -17.89
N HIS A 97 8.66 -4.75 -17.79
CA HIS A 97 8.29 -3.42 -17.29
C HIS A 97 7.29 -2.68 -18.19
N ASN A 98 7.05 -3.13 -19.43
CA ASN A 98 6.00 -2.57 -20.28
C ASN A 98 4.60 -3.07 -19.88
N THR A 99 4.55 -4.12 -19.05
CA THR A 99 3.31 -4.65 -18.49
C THR A 99 3.01 -3.98 -17.15
N TYR A 100 1.73 -3.85 -16.81
CA TYR A 100 1.33 -3.36 -15.50
C TYR A 100 1.50 -4.45 -14.43
N GLY A 101 1.74 -4.01 -13.19
CA GLY A 101 1.67 -4.86 -12.01
C GLY A 101 0.42 -4.57 -11.18
N TYR A 102 0.36 -5.15 -9.98
CA TYR A 102 -0.75 -4.97 -9.07
C TYR A 102 -0.30 -4.35 -7.74
N LEU A 103 -1.20 -3.58 -7.18
CA LEU A 103 -1.22 -3.20 -5.78
C LEU A 103 -2.38 -3.94 -5.11
N SER A 104 -2.30 -4.19 -3.83
CA SER A 104 -3.39 -4.73 -3.02
C SER A 104 -3.58 -3.86 -1.79
N GLU A 105 -4.80 -3.82 -1.28
CA GLU A 105 -5.14 -3.17 -0.02
C GLU A 105 -5.58 -4.24 0.98
N HIS A 106 -5.02 -4.21 2.18
CA HIS A 106 -5.46 -5.06 3.27
C HIS A 106 -5.60 -4.25 4.56
N HIS A 107 -6.65 -4.54 5.31
CA HIS A 107 -6.89 -3.97 6.63
C HIS A 107 -7.47 -5.03 7.54
N SER A 108 -6.93 -5.13 8.74
CA SER A 108 -7.25 -6.23 9.64
C SER A 108 -7.28 -5.80 11.11
N PHE A 109 -7.87 -6.66 11.91
CA PHE A 109 -7.83 -6.60 13.37
C PHE A 109 -7.23 -7.89 13.92
N GLY A 110 -6.33 -7.76 14.89
CA GLY A 110 -5.70 -8.89 15.56
C GLY A 110 -4.48 -9.46 14.84
N GLU A 111 -4.15 -9.00 13.64
CA GLU A 111 -2.93 -9.38 12.92
C GLU A 111 -1.74 -8.51 13.30
N THR A 112 -0.56 -9.11 13.33
CA THR A 112 0.70 -8.37 13.46
C THR A 112 1.02 -7.58 12.18
N GLU A 113 1.96 -6.64 12.28
CA GLU A 113 2.44 -5.88 11.12
C GLU A 113 2.96 -6.80 10.01
N ASP A 114 3.75 -7.81 10.39
CA ASP A 114 4.32 -8.77 9.45
C ASP A 114 3.24 -9.62 8.77
N ALA A 115 2.30 -10.20 9.54
CA ALA A 115 1.23 -11.03 8.99
C ALA A 115 0.33 -10.25 8.00
N ALA A 116 -0.09 -9.04 8.39
CA ALA A 116 -0.91 -8.18 7.51
C ALA A 116 -0.14 -7.74 6.25
N GLY A 117 1.16 -7.47 6.38
CA GLY A 117 2.03 -7.10 5.27
C GLY A 117 2.25 -8.24 4.29
N GLU A 118 2.56 -9.43 4.79
CA GLU A 118 2.73 -10.64 3.97
C GLU A 118 1.45 -10.99 3.21
N TYR A 119 0.31 -10.91 3.86
CA TYR A 119 -0.99 -11.18 3.22
C TYR A 119 -1.27 -10.19 2.08
N ALA A 120 -1.03 -8.89 2.28
CA ALA A 120 -1.19 -7.89 1.22
C ALA A 120 -0.24 -8.14 0.05
N GLU A 121 1.01 -8.50 0.33
CA GLU A 121 2.02 -8.83 -0.69
C GLU A 121 1.63 -10.06 -1.49
N GLU A 122 1.14 -11.10 -0.81
CA GLU A 122 0.65 -12.33 -1.43
C GLU A 122 -0.52 -12.05 -2.38
N LEU A 123 -1.53 -11.28 -1.95
CA LEU A 123 -2.67 -10.90 -2.78
C LEU A 123 -2.24 -10.19 -4.08
N ALA A 124 -1.32 -9.23 -3.99
CA ALA A 124 -0.80 -8.54 -5.16
C ALA A 124 -0.07 -9.49 -6.12
N ALA A 125 0.72 -10.42 -5.56
CA ALA A 125 1.45 -11.41 -6.34
C ALA A 125 0.53 -12.42 -7.03
N GLU A 126 -0.52 -12.88 -6.36
CA GLU A 126 -1.52 -13.80 -6.93
C GLU A 126 -2.28 -13.16 -8.09
N MET A 127 -2.74 -11.90 -7.93
CA MET A 127 -3.38 -11.16 -9.02
C MET A 127 -2.48 -11.05 -10.24
N LEU A 128 -1.20 -10.75 -10.03
CA LEU A 128 -0.24 -10.67 -11.12
C LEU A 128 0.06 -12.04 -11.74
N ALA A 129 0.26 -13.07 -10.93
CA ALA A 129 0.49 -14.45 -11.39
C ALA A 129 -0.64 -14.94 -12.28
N THR A 130 -1.89 -14.71 -11.87
CA THR A 130 -3.08 -15.06 -12.67
C THR A 130 -3.08 -14.33 -14.02
N THR A 131 -2.79 -13.03 -14.03
CA THR A 131 -2.72 -12.23 -15.27
C THR A 131 -1.62 -12.71 -16.22
N LEU A 132 -0.49 -13.17 -15.67
CA LEU A 132 0.66 -13.67 -16.44
C LEU A 132 0.58 -15.15 -16.77
N ASN A 133 -0.50 -15.84 -16.42
CA ASN A 133 -0.67 -17.30 -16.56
C ASN A 133 0.52 -18.06 -15.91
N VAL A 134 0.86 -17.69 -14.67
CA VAL A 134 1.78 -18.45 -13.82
C VAL A 134 0.94 -19.41 -12.99
N GLU A 135 1.11 -20.70 -13.21
CA GLU A 135 0.42 -21.73 -12.42
C GLU A 135 1.03 -21.80 -11.02
N PHE A 136 0.18 -21.82 -10.03
CA PHE A 136 0.54 -22.05 -8.62
C PHE A 136 -0.63 -22.72 -7.90
N ASP A 137 -0.29 -23.43 -6.83
CA ASP A 137 -1.29 -24.01 -5.93
C ASP A 137 -1.68 -22.96 -4.87
N PRO A 138 -2.96 -22.52 -4.83
CA PRO A 138 -3.41 -21.50 -3.88
C PRO A 138 -3.29 -21.93 -2.41
N ASP A 139 -3.26 -23.23 -2.13
CA ASP A 139 -3.18 -23.77 -0.77
C ASP A 139 -1.73 -23.87 -0.23
N ARG A 140 -0.72 -23.54 -1.05
CA ARG A 140 0.66 -23.49 -0.61
C ARG A 140 0.97 -22.29 0.27
N SER A 141 1.99 -22.44 1.11
CA SER A 141 2.51 -21.33 1.90
C SER A 141 3.04 -20.18 1.03
N TRP A 142 3.02 -18.97 1.58
CA TRP A 142 3.53 -17.78 0.86
C TRP A 142 5.00 -17.95 0.41
N ASP A 143 5.83 -18.60 1.23
CA ASP A 143 7.23 -18.83 0.87
C ASP A 143 7.38 -19.78 -0.32
N GLU A 144 6.56 -20.82 -0.42
CA GLU A 144 6.54 -21.72 -1.59
C GLU A 144 6.05 -21.01 -2.85
N LYS A 145 5.00 -20.17 -2.73
CA LYS A 145 4.50 -19.34 -3.83
C LYS A 145 5.57 -18.35 -4.31
N LYS A 146 6.28 -17.68 -3.41
CA LYS A 146 7.41 -16.80 -3.76
C LYS A 146 8.49 -17.54 -4.57
N GLN A 147 8.79 -18.77 -4.25
CA GLN A 147 9.75 -19.57 -5.02
C GLN A 147 9.24 -19.86 -6.44
N ILE A 148 7.97 -20.24 -6.59
CA ILE A 148 7.35 -20.48 -7.90
C ILE A 148 7.41 -19.21 -8.75
N TYR A 149 7.05 -18.07 -8.17
CA TYR A 149 7.04 -16.78 -8.87
C TYR A 149 8.46 -16.38 -9.34
N ARG A 150 9.47 -16.56 -8.50
CA ARG A 150 10.89 -16.35 -8.86
C ARG A 150 11.35 -17.27 -9.98
N LEU A 151 11.04 -18.56 -9.90
CA LEU A 151 11.41 -19.54 -10.92
C LEU A 151 10.71 -19.30 -12.26
N SER A 152 9.53 -18.70 -12.26
CA SER A 152 8.81 -18.35 -13.49
C SER A 152 9.51 -17.24 -14.28
N ASN A 153 10.40 -16.46 -13.66
CA ASN A 153 11.02 -15.24 -14.21
C ASN A 153 10.00 -14.18 -14.71
N LYS A 154 8.72 -14.26 -14.31
CA LYS A 154 7.66 -13.36 -14.74
C LYS A 154 7.38 -12.24 -13.72
N ILE A 155 7.62 -12.53 -12.43
CA ILE A 155 7.47 -11.57 -11.32
C ILE A 155 8.86 -11.32 -10.73
N VAL A 156 9.34 -10.07 -10.80
CA VAL A 156 10.70 -9.74 -10.34
C VAL A 156 10.73 -9.23 -8.92
N ARG A 157 9.64 -8.64 -8.44
CA ARG A 157 9.62 -8.03 -7.13
C ARG A 157 8.23 -8.04 -6.53
N THR A 158 8.16 -8.42 -5.26
CA THR A 158 7.05 -8.17 -4.36
C THR A 158 7.54 -7.34 -3.18
N ALA A 159 6.69 -6.54 -2.61
CA ALA A 159 6.97 -5.74 -1.41
C ALA A 159 5.65 -5.26 -0.78
N ASN A 160 5.72 -4.81 0.47
CA ASN A 160 4.59 -4.19 1.14
C ASN A 160 5.01 -2.95 1.95
N VAL A 161 4.03 -2.16 2.33
CA VAL A 161 4.10 -1.17 3.40
C VAL A 161 2.93 -1.41 4.34
N THR A 162 3.22 -1.55 5.61
CA THR A 162 2.23 -1.86 6.64
C THR A 162 2.40 -0.92 7.83
N GLN A 163 1.28 -0.39 8.32
CA GLN A 163 1.21 0.31 9.60
C GLN A 163 0.30 -0.47 10.52
N SER A 164 0.82 -0.87 11.66
CA SER A 164 0.03 -1.42 12.76
C SER A 164 0.01 -0.47 13.95
N ALA A 165 -1.00 -0.61 14.79
CA ALA A 165 -1.10 0.08 16.07
C ALA A 165 -2.02 -0.67 17.02
N VAL A 166 -1.93 -0.31 18.31
CA VAL A 166 -2.85 -0.77 19.33
C VAL A 166 -3.82 0.35 19.69
N GLY A 167 -5.11 0.04 19.73
CA GLY A 167 -6.17 0.95 20.10
C GLY A 167 -5.89 1.67 21.43
N ASP A 168 -6.13 2.96 21.50
CA ASP A 168 -5.78 3.80 22.64
C ASP A 168 -6.53 3.34 23.90
N LYS A 169 -5.82 3.17 25.00
CA LYS A 169 -6.37 2.69 26.28
C LYS A 169 -7.49 3.56 26.86
N ARG A 170 -7.58 4.83 26.44
CA ARG A 170 -8.60 5.80 26.86
C ARG A 170 -9.81 5.83 25.92
N GLY A 171 -9.85 4.94 24.91
CA GLY A 171 -10.93 4.92 23.93
C GLY A 171 -10.90 6.06 22.91
N LEU A 172 -9.73 6.65 22.65
CA LEU A 172 -9.56 7.56 21.53
C LEU A 172 -9.59 6.76 20.20
N TRP A 173 -10.06 7.38 19.14
CA TRP A 173 -9.89 6.83 17.80
C TRP A 173 -8.41 6.67 17.51
N THR A 174 -8.03 5.47 17.12
CA THR A 174 -6.71 5.14 16.58
C THR A 174 -6.90 4.78 15.12
N THR A 175 -6.28 5.52 14.22
CA THR A 175 -6.34 5.30 12.77
C THR A 175 -4.94 4.97 12.26
N VAL A 176 -4.85 3.93 11.43
CA VAL A 176 -3.62 3.53 10.72
C VAL A 176 -3.86 3.61 9.22
N ILE A 177 -2.85 4.03 8.48
CA ILE A 177 -2.87 4.05 7.02
C ILE A 177 -1.60 3.44 6.44
N GLY A 178 -1.75 2.70 5.34
CA GLY A 178 -0.69 2.38 4.39
C GLY A 178 -1.05 3.00 3.05
N ALA A 179 -0.10 3.60 2.35
CA ALA A 179 -0.39 4.27 1.09
C ALA A 179 0.72 4.09 0.05
N ALA A 180 0.30 3.94 -1.21
CA ALA A 180 1.15 4.03 -2.40
C ALA A 180 0.81 5.32 -3.14
N ILE A 181 1.75 6.24 -3.21
CA ILE A 181 1.59 7.58 -3.79
C ILE A 181 2.12 7.58 -5.22
N LEU A 182 1.27 7.98 -6.16
CA LEU A 182 1.57 8.01 -7.58
C LEU A 182 2.01 9.40 -8.02
N ILE A 183 3.18 9.50 -8.68
CA ILE A 183 3.78 10.76 -9.13
C ILE A 183 3.84 10.78 -10.64
N PHE A 184 3.36 11.87 -11.21
CA PHE A 184 3.43 12.19 -12.64
C PHE A 184 4.64 13.08 -12.92
N ASP A 185 5.13 13.07 -14.16
CA ASP A 185 6.17 13.99 -14.67
C ASP A 185 5.54 15.21 -15.34
#